data_57552e2e3b978e056b82f815328cf527
#
_entry.id   57552e2e3b978e056b82f815328cf527
#
_cell.length_a   1.000
_cell.length_b   1.000
_cell.length_c   1.000
_cell.angle_alpha   90.00
_cell.angle_beta   90.00
_cell.angle_gamma   90.00
#
_symmetry.space_group_name_H-M   'P 1'
#
loop_
_entity.id
_entity.type
_entity.pdbx_description
1 polymer ?
#
loop_
_entity_poly.entity_id
_entity_poly.type
_entity_poly.pdbx_seq_one_letter_code
_entity_poly.pdbx_strand_id
1 'polypeptide(L)'
;PAGQAKNQRLPLPLARLEELLASSKAVVIGPGLGQSEAAVALVKETLSRCEVPLVVDADALNLIARRPSLLSCRKSNWIFTPHPGEMSRLTEHEIPEILCESRAIAAAYRDHYGVTVCLKTSESVIAVAESQKIYRNESGTPALAKAGSGDVLSGIIAGLLCLGMEPGAAAAYGAYLHGRAGQVAAGKFSLHGILARDIADAVPTVMRSAQTIELE
;
A
#
# COMPACT_ATOMS: atom_id res chain seq x y z
N PRO A 1 -15.92 33.96 20.09
CA PRO A 1 -14.75 33.37 20.66
C PRO A 1 -14.06 32.58 19.58
N ALA A 2 -12.91 33.11 19.14
CA ALA A 2 -12.07 32.48 18.13
C ALA A 2 -11.55 31.18 18.68
N GLY A 3 -11.90 30.05 17.98
CA GLY A 3 -11.35 28.75 18.29
C GLY A 3 -9.83 28.78 18.11
N GLN A 4 -9.12 28.58 19.19
CA GLN A 4 -7.67 28.40 19.20
C GLN A 4 -7.32 27.30 18.23
N ALA A 5 -6.57 27.61 17.19
CA ALA A 5 -5.91 26.62 16.35
C ALA A 5 -5.04 25.78 17.28
N LYS A 6 -5.50 24.56 17.60
CA LYS A 6 -4.70 23.58 18.36
C LYS A 6 -3.43 23.38 17.57
N ASN A 7 -2.30 23.74 18.17
CA ASN A 7 -0.96 23.54 17.65
C ASN A 7 -0.85 22.11 17.11
N GLN A 8 -0.82 21.96 15.77
CA GLN A 8 -0.61 20.69 15.09
C GLN A 8 0.88 20.32 15.25
N ARG A 9 1.25 19.80 16.43
CA ARG A 9 2.61 19.28 16.61
C ARG A 9 2.72 17.95 15.90
N LEU A 10 3.72 17.84 15.01
CA LEU A 10 4.17 16.57 14.51
C LEU A 10 4.49 15.61 15.67
N PRO A 11 4.24 14.30 15.54
CA PRO A 11 4.57 13.29 16.55
C PRO A 11 6.09 13.14 16.75
N LEU A 12 6.90 13.70 15.84
CA LEU A 12 8.36 13.78 15.91
C LEU A 12 8.83 15.15 15.40
N PRO A 13 10.03 15.60 15.78
CA PRO A 13 10.61 16.83 15.23
C PRO A 13 10.77 16.77 13.72
N LEU A 14 10.47 17.87 13.00
CA LEU A 14 10.56 17.92 11.54
C LEU A 14 11.95 17.55 11.03
N ALA A 15 13.01 18.03 11.67
CA ALA A 15 14.40 17.68 11.32
C ALA A 15 14.64 16.15 11.39
N ARG A 16 14.02 15.46 12.36
CA ARG A 16 14.13 14.00 12.46
C ARG A 16 13.37 13.30 11.34
N LEU A 17 12.22 13.82 10.92
CA LEU A 17 11.49 13.30 9.76
C LEU A 17 12.35 13.46 8.49
N GLU A 18 12.93 14.62 8.27
CA GLU A 18 13.81 14.89 7.11
C GLU A 18 15.02 13.96 7.07
N GLU A 19 15.68 13.75 8.21
CA GLU A 19 16.79 12.80 8.34
C GLU A 19 16.37 11.36 7.99
N LEU A 20 15.22 10.91 8.51
CA LEU A 20 14.68 9.58 8.20
C LEU A 20 14.36 9.41 6.72
N LEU A 21 13.69 10.41 6.11
CA LEU A 21 13.36 10.38 4.69
C LEU A 21 14.62 10.35 3.82
N ALA A 22 15.63 11.18 4.14
CA ALA A 22 16.89 11.25 3.39
C ALA A 22 17.72 9.97 3.48
N SER A 23 17.63 9.23 4.58
CA SER A 23 18.36 7.96 4.78
C SER A 23 17.60 6.72 4.28
N SER A 24 16.34 6.85 3.87
CA SER A 24 15.49 5.74 3.42
C SER A 24 15.64 5.48 1.93
N LYS A 25 15.52 4.21 1.51
CA LYS A 25 15.39 3.80 0.11
C LYS A 25 13.93 3.72 -0.36
N ALA A 26 13.03 3.47 0.58
CA ALA A 26 11.57 3.47 0.39
C ALA A 26 10.90 3.80 1.73
N VAL A 27 9.69 4.31 1.68
CA VAL A 27 8.90 4.68 2.85
C VAL A 27 7.54 4.01 2.80
N VAL A 28 7.05 3.56 3.95
CA VAL A 28 5.64 3.14 4.13
C VAL A 28 5.00 4.09 5.12
N ILE A 29 3.81 4.60 4.80
CA ILE A 29 3.05 5.44 5.71
C ILE A 29 1.60 4.99 5.79
N GLY A 30 1.07 4.95 7.00
CA GLY A 30 -0.35 4.71 7.26
C GLY A 30 -0.67 3.57 8.21
N PRO A 31 -0.05 2.38 8.13
CA PRO A 31 -0.34 1.30 9.04
C PRO A 31 -0.23 1.74 10.51
N GLY A 32 -1.33 1.60 11.28
CA GLY A 32 -1.37 1.93 12.69
C GLY A 32 -1.18 3.42 13.05
N LEU A 33 -1.25 4.33 12.08
CA LEU A 33 -0.98 5.75 12.28
C LEU A 33 -2.08 6.47 13.09
N GLY A 34 -3.31 5.99 12.99
CA GLY A 34 -4.48 6.67 13.54
C GLY A 34 -4.95 7.86 12.70
N GLN A 35 -5.97 8.56 13.22
CA GLN A 35 -6.71 9.60 12.49
C GLN A 35 -6.63 10.97 13.18
N SER A 36 -5.63 11.19 14.04
CA SER A 36 -5.44 12.43 14.79
C SER A 36 -4.92 13.58 13.90
N GLU A 37 -5.03 14.82 14.35
CA GLU A 37 -4.43 15.96 13.65
C GLU A 37 -2.89 15.86 13.58
N ALA A 38 -2.25 15.20 14.54
CA ALA A 38 -0.83 14.90 14.50
C ALA A 38 -0.50 13.90 13.37
N ALA A 39 -1.36 12.89 13.15
CA ALA A 39 -1.23 11.96 12.03
C ALA A 39 -1.40 12.69 10.68
N VAL A 40 -2.39 13.59 10.57
CA VAL A 40 -2.57 14.45 9.38
C VAL A 40 -1.32 15.27 9.09
N ALA A 41 -0.76 15.91 10.11
CA ALA A 41 0.46 16.72 9.96
C ALA A 41 1.64 15.85 9.48
N LEU A 42 1.80 14.65 10.05
CA LEU A 42 2.85 13.71 9.64
C LEU A 42 2.66 13.25 8.19
N VAL A 43 1.44 12.86 7.79
CA VAL A 43 1.15 12.48 6.40
C VAL A 43 1.48 13.64 5.46
N LYS A 44 0.99 14.85 5.76
CA LYS A 44 1.26 16.05 4.95
C LYS A 44 2.76 16.29 4.76
N GLU A 45 3.53 16.31 5.85
CA GLU A 45 4.97 16.57 5.78
C GLU A 45 5.72 15.42 5.05
N THR A 46 5.32 14.16 5.28
CA THR A 46 5.89 13.03 4.55
C THR A 46 5.62 13.13 3.05
N LEU A 47 4.37 13.35 2.65
CA LEU A 47 4.00 13.46 1.24
C LEU A 47 4.72 14.63 0.55
N SER A 48 4.89 15.76 1.23
CA SER A 48 5.53 16.94 0.64
C SER A 48 7.05 16.81 0.48
N ARG A 49 7.71 16.01 1.33
CA ARG A 49 9.18 15.94 1.42
C ARG A 49 9.78 14.64 0.91
N CYS A 50 8.97 13.57 0.78
CA CYS A 50 9.46 12.27 0.37
C CYS A 50 9.88 12.29 -1.11
N GLU A 51 11.15 12.04 -1.38
CA GLU A 51 11.71 11.94 -2.75
C GLU A 51 11.89 10.49 -3.20
N VAL A 52 11.90 9.54 -2.25
CA VAL A 52 12.04 8.12 -2.54
C VAL A 52 10.66 7.47 -2.79
N PRO A 53 10.61 6.25 -3.34
CA PRO A 53 9.34 5.53 -3.50
C PRO A 53 8.56 5.42 -2.20
N LEU A 54 7.25 5.63 -2.27
CA LEU A 54 6.37 5.73 -1.11
C LEU A 54 5.17 4.79 -1.25
N VAL A 55 4.98 3.92 -0.26
CA VAL A 55 3.77 3.11 -0.11
C VAL A 55 2.83 3.79 0.86
N VAL A 56 1.60 4.07 0.42
CA VAL A 56 0.55 4.72 1.21
C VAL A 56 -0.57 3.71 1.44
N ASP A 57 -0.86 3.40 2.70
CA ASP A 57 -1.83 2.36 3.07
C ASP A 57 -2.69 2.80 4.27
N ALA A 58 -3.74 2.07 4.54
CA ALA A 58 -4.52 2.12 5.77
C ALA A 58 -4.95 3.55 6.19
N ASP A 59 -4.53 3.98 7.38
CA ASP A 59 -4.93 5.27 7.95
C ASP A 59 -4.52 6.47 7.08
N ALA A 60 -3.39 6.39 6.37
CA ALA A 60 -2.96 7.46 5.47
C ALA A 60 -3.92 7.62 4.28
N LEU A 61 -4.43 6.52 3.71
CA LEU A 61 -5.45 6.55 2.66
C LEU A 61 -6.75 7.18 3.17
N ASN A 62 -7.16 6.83 4.39
CA ASN A 62 -8.35 7.42 5.03
C ASN A 62 -8.20 8.93 5.30
N LEU A 63 -7.00 9.38 5.67
CA LEU A 63 -6.71 10.80 5.85
C LEU A 63 -6.73 11.56 4.53
N ILE A 64 -6.18 10.96 3.45
CA ILE A 64 -6.21 11.50 2.09
C ILE A 64 -7.66 11.59 1.58
N ALA A 65 -8.47 10.56 1.78
CA ALA A 65 -9.87 10.58 1.37
C ALA A 65 -10.66 11.76 2.00
N ARG A 66 -10.38 12.07 3.27
CA ARG A 66 -11.00 13.21 3.97
C ARG A 66 -10.40 14.56 3.57
N ARG A 67 -9.18 14.60 3.05
CA ARG A 67 -8.41 15.80 2.71
C ARG A 67 -7.66 15.61 1.39
N PRO A 68 -8.35 15.58 0.23
CA PRO A 68 -7.72 15.34 -1.06
C PRO A 68 -6.61 16.33 -1.42
N SER A 69 -6.60 17.52 -0.81
CA SER A 69 -5.54 18.52 -0.98
C SER A 69 -4.15 18.02 -0.54
N LEU A 70 -4.07 16.95 0.25
CA LEU A 70 -2.81 16.29 0.59
C LEU A 70 -2.10 15.71 -0.64
N LEU A 71 -2.81 15.47 -1.74
CA LEU A 71 -2.24 14.95 -3.00
C LEU A 71 -1.72 16.04 -3.95
N SER A 72 -1.68 17.31 -3.52
CA SER A 72 -1.18 18.41 -4.36
C SER A 72 0.28 18.25 -4.80
N CYS A 73 1.08 17.52 -4.01
CA CYS A 73 2.51 17.23 -4.26
C CYS A 73 2.78 15.78 -4.71
N ARG A 74 1.76 15.08 -5.22
CA ARG A 74 1.86 13.67 -5.64
C ARG A 74 2.96 13.43 -6.67
N LYS A 75 3.53 12.20 -6.62
CA LYS A 75 4.60 11.75 -7.53
C LYS A 75 4.26 10.38 -8.11
N SER A 76 4.75 10.07 -9.29
CA SER A 76 4.51 8.79 -9.98
C SER A 76 5.12 7.57 -9.27
N ASN A 77 6.12 7.78 -8.42
CA ASN A 77 6.74 6.73 -7.61
C ASN A 77 5.96 6.37 -6.33
N TRP A 78 4.74 6.87 -6.17
CA TRP A 78 3.86 6.50 -5.06
C TRP A 78 2.97 5.32 -5.41
N ILE A 79 2.80 4.42 -4.45
CA ILE A 79 1.95 3.23 -4.54
C ILE A 79 0.89 3.31 -3.46
N PHE A 80 -0.37 3.30 -3.87
CA PHE A 80 -1.52 3.22 -2.98
C PHE A 80 -2.03 1.79 -2.92
N THR A 81 -2.32 1.29 -1.71
CA THR A 81 -2.74 -0.10 -1.49
C THR A 81 -4.15 -0.19 -0.87
N PRO A 82 -5.19 0.44 -1.43
CA PRO A 82 -6.52 0.45 -0.85
C PRO A 82 -7.18 -0.93 -0.90
N HIS A 83 -7.90 -1.29 0.17
CA HIS A 83 -8.97 -2.29 0.09
C HIS A 83 -10.27 -1.63 -0.40
N PRO A 84 -11.34 -2.38 -0.78
CA PRO A 84 -12.55 -1.80 -1.35
C PRO A 84 -13.19 -0.68 -0.50
N GLY A 85 -13.18 -0.82 0.83
CA GLY A 85 -13.71 0.21 1.72
C GLY A 85 -12.86 1.49 1.79
N GLU A 86 -11.54 1.41 1.62
CA GLU A 86 -10.63 2.57 1.47
C GLU A 86 -10.83 3.20 0.10
N MET A 87 -10.92 2.38 -0.96
CA MET A 87 -11.17 2.86 -2.31
C MET A 87 -12.51 3.59 -2.42
N SER A 88 -13.55 3.07 -1.76
CA SER A 88 -14.87 3.73 -1.66
C SER A 88 -14.75 5.14 -1.09
N ARG A 89 -13.98 5.33 -0.01
CA ARG A 89 -13.77 6.66 0.58
C ARG A 89 -12.95 7.60 -0.31
N LEU A 90 -12.02 7.03 -1.10
CA LEU A 90 -11.15 7.80 -2.01
C LEU A 90 -11.89 8.24 -3.28
N THR A 91 -12.90 7.49 -3.73
CA THR A 91 -13.56 7.68 -5.03
C THR A 91 -15.04 8.00 -4.95
N GLU A 92 -15.63 7.89 -3.74
CA GLU A 92 -17.07 8.03 -3.48
C GLU A 92 -17.96 6.97 -4.21
N HIS A 93 -17.34 5.93 -4.83
CA HIS A 93 -18.07 4.79 -5.37
C HIS A 93 -18.50 3.82 -4.26
N GLU A 94 -19.64 3.15 -4.46
CA GLU A 94 -20.12 2.11 -3.55
C GLU A 94 -19.25 0.84 -3.65
N ILE A 95 -19.08 0.11 -2.52
CA ILE A 95 -18.24 -1.11 -2.50
C ILE A 95 -18.64 -2.15 -3.54
N PRO A 96 -19.94 -2.46 -3.78
CA PRO A 96 -20.35 -3.39 -4.84
C PRO A 96 -19.89 -2.95 -6.23
N GLU A 97 -19.95 -1.66 -6.54
CA GLU A 97 -19.47 -1.10 -7.81
C GLU A 97 -17.96 -1.27 -7.96
N ILE A 98 -17.19 -0.96 -6.90
CA ILE A 98 -15.74 -1.17 -6.89
C ILE A 98 -15.38 -2.65 -7.15
N LEU A 99 -16.11 -3.58 -6.58
CA LEU A 99 -15.86 -5.02 -6.79
C LEU A 99 -16.18 -5.45 -8.22
N CYS A 100 -17.25 -4.91 -8.83
CA CYS A 100 -17.64 -5.19 -10.22
C CYS A 100 -16.70 -4.53 -11.23
N GLU A 101 -16.27 -3.29 -10.97
CA GLU A 101 -15.51 -2.45 -11.90
C GLU A 101 -14.10 -2.13 -11.41
N SER A 102 -13.52 -3.01 -10.61
CA SER A 102 -12.24 -2.81 -9.93
C SER A 102 -11.12 -2.32 -10.87
N ARG A 103 -11.08 -2.84 -12.11
CA ARG A 103 -10.10 -2.46 -13.11
C ARG A 103 -10.30 -1.02 -13.60
N ALA A 104 -11.53 -0.65 -13.93
CA ALA A 104 -11.85 0.69 -14.43
C ALA A 104 -11.64 1.76 -13.35
N ILE A 105 -12.09 1.49 -12.13
CA ILE A 105 -11.97 2.41 -10.99
C ILE A 105 -10.51 2.60 -10.58
N ALA A 106 -9.72 1.52 -10.50
CA ALA A 106 -8.30 1.63 -10.20
C ALA A 106 -7.53 2.40 -11.29
N ALA A 107 -7.86 2.17 -12.58
CA ALA A 107 -7.27 2.89 -13.70
C ALA A 107 -7.64 4.37 -13.67
N ALA A 108 -8.91 4.71 -13.46
CA ALA A 108 -9.36 6.10 -13.38
C ALA A 108 -8.67 6.87 -12.24
N TYR A 109 -8.53 6.25 -11.07
CA TYR A 109 -7.82 6.86 -9.93
C TYR A 109 -6.33 7.08 -10.24
N ARG A 110 -5.66 6.07 -10.81
CA ARG A 110 -4.29 6.18 -11.31
C ARG A 110 -4.14 7.34 -12.30
N ASP A 111 -5.01 7.43 -13.29
CA ASP A 111 -4.94 8.45 -14.35
C ASP A 111 -5.15 9.85 -13.79
N HIS A 112 -6.08 9.98 -12.82
CA HIS A 112 -6.37 11.26 -12.20
C HIS A 112 -5.23 11.76 -11.30
N TYR A 113 -4.63 10.86 -10.51
CA TYR A 113 -3.63 11.23 -9.52
C TYR A 113 -2.18 10.91 -9.93
N GLY A 114 -1.95 10.14 -10.99
CA GLY A 114 -0.60 9.76 -11.43
C GLY A 114 0.14 8.85 -10.45
N VAL A 115 -0.58 8.04 -9.68
CA VAL A 115 -0.02 7.11 -8.69
C VAL A 115 -0.33 5.67 -9.07
N THR A 116 0.53 4.72 -8.72
CA THR A 116 0.21 3.30 -8.88
C THR A 116 -0.82 2.88 -7.83
N VAL A 117 -1.87 2.18 -8.25
CA VAL A 117 -2.94 1.69 -7.37
C VAL A 117 -2.91 0.17 -7.32
N CYS A 118 -2.72 -0.40 -6.15
CA CYS A 118 -2.87 -1.82 -5.86
C CYS A 118 -4.19 -2.02 -5.08
N LEU A 119 -5.30 -2.18 -5.78
CA LEU A 119 -6.62 -2.38 -5.19
C LEU A 119 -6.74 -3.83 -4.69
N LYS A 120 -6.79 -3.97 -3.36
CA LYS A 120 -6.82 -5.27 -2.65
C LYS A 120 -8.21 -5.89 -2.72
N THR A 121 -8.41 -6.84 -3.63
CA THR A 121 -9.63 -7.66 -3.75
C THR A 121 -9.26 -9.14 -3.72
N SER A 122 -10.24 -10.05 -3.92
CA SER A 122 -9.96 -11.48 -4.12
C SER A 122 -8.99 -11.72 -5.29
N GLU A 123 -9.08 -10.89 -6.32
CA GLU A 123 -8.16 -10.82 -7.46
C GLU A 123 -7.64 -9.39 -7.57
N SER A 124 -6.60 -9.09 -6.79
CA SER A 124 -6.09 -7.72 -6.67
C SER A 124 -5.73 -7.13 -8.03
N VAL A 125 -6.13 -5.88 -8.25
CA VAL A 125 -5.88 -5.14 -9.48
C VAL A 125 -4.77 -4.12 -9.24
N ILE A 126 -3.73 -4.16 -10.08
CA ILE A 126 -2.62 -3.21 -10.00
C ILE A 126 -2.61 -2.35 -11.27
N ALA A 127 -3.03 -1.08 -11.11
CA ALA A 127 -2.99 -0.07 -12.17
C ALA A 127 -1.67 0.73 -12.03
N VAL A 128 -0.76 0.54 -12.99
CA VAL A 128 0.61 1.07 -12.93
C VAL A 128 0.68 2.47 -13.53
N ALA A 129 1.23 3.44 -12.79
CA ALA A 129 1.34 4.82 -13.22
C ALA A 129 2.28 5.00 -14.43
N GLU A 130 3.47 4.43 -14.36
CA GLU A 130 4.55 4.71 -15.31
C GLU A 130 4.32 4.10 -16.70
N SER A 131 3.56 3.01 -16.78
CA SER A 131 3.42 2.23 -18.02
C SER A 131 2.00 2.09 -18.53
N GLN A 132 1.00 2.63 -17.85
CA GLN A 132 -0.42 2.46 -18.14
C GLN A 132 -0.90 0.98 -18.12
N LYS A 133 -0.03 0.04 -17.71
CA LYS A 133 -0.37 -1.38 -17.59
C LYS A 133 -1.30 -1.61 -16.42
N ILE A 134 -2.13 -2.63 -16.56
CA ILE A 134 -3.00 -3.12 -15.49
C ILE A 134 -2.73 -4.61 -15.34
N TYR A 135 -2.31 -5.00 -14.14
CA TYR A 135 -2.14 -6.41 -13.78
C TYR A 135 -3.32 -6.89 -12.94
N ARG A 136 -3.70 -8.14 -13.12
CA ARG A 136 -4.62 -8.86 -12.25
C ARG A 136 -3.85 -9.95 -11.53
N ASN A 137 -3.84 -9.89 -10.21
CA ASN A 137 -3.21 -10.92 -9.38
C ASN A 137 -4.24 -11.96 -8.96
N GLU A 138 -4.07 -13.17 -9.44
CA GLU A 138 -4.93 -14.33 -9.15
C GLU A 138 -4.36 -15.20 -8.02
N SER A 139 -3.18 -14.86 -7.49
CA SER A 139 -2.65 -15.54 -6.32
C SER A 139 -3.36 -15.08 -5.05
N GLY A 140 -3.50 -15.97 -4.10
CA GLY A 140 -4.10 -15.63 -2.81
C GLY A 140 -4.97 -16.77 -2.25
N THR A 141 -5.53 -16.48 -1.10
CA THR A 141 -6.40 -17.40 -0.36
C THR A 141 -7.32 -16.57 0.54
N PRO A 142 -8.55 -17.03 0.85
CA PRO A 142 -9.41 -16.38 1.82
C PRO A 142 -8.76 -16.16 3.20
N ALA A 143 -7.72 -16.93 3.52
CA ALA A 143 -6.96 -16.79 4.75
C ALA A 143 -6.25 -15.42 4.87
N LEU A 144 -6.04 -14.70 3.75
CA LEU A 144 -5.49 -13.34 3.74
C LEU A 144 -6.46 -12.27 4.25
N ALA A 145 -7.75 -12.57 4.38
CA ALA A 145 -8.76 -11.66 4.94
C ALA A 145 -8.63 -11.56 6.47
N LYS A 146 -7.47 -11.15 6.95
CA LYS A 146 -7.12 -11.01 8.37
C LYS A 146 -6.48 -9.65 8.66
N ALA A 147 -6.68 -9.18 9.90
CA ALA A 147 -6.00 -7.98 10.39
C ALA A 147 -4.47 -8.12 10.28
N GLY A 148 -3.81 -7.08 9.79
CA GLY A 148 -2.36 -7.05 9.59
C GLY A 148 -1.85 -7.67 8.29
N SER A 149 -2.69 -8.39 7.53
CA SER A 149 -2.29 -8.94 6.21
C SER A 149 -1.94 -7.83 5.21
N GLY A 150 -2.68 -6.72 5.22
CA GLY A 150 -2.38 -5.54 4.40
C GLY A 150 -1.02 -4.91 4.76
N ASP A 151 -0.70 -4.84 6.06
CA ASP A 151 0.57 -4.30 6.53
C ASP A 151 1.75 -5.15 6.03
N VAL A 152 1.58 -6.48 5.98
CA VAL A 152 2.56 -7.41 5.38
C VAL A 152 2.74 -7.11 3.89
N LEU A 153 1.64 -6.91 3.13
CA LEU A 153 1.72 -6.54 1.71
C LEU A 153 2.52 -5.24 1.51
N SER A 154 2.20 -4.21 2.29
CA SER A 154 2.89 -2.91 2.21
C SER A 154 4.37 -3.04 2.55
N GLY A 155 4.72 -3.90 3.54
CA GLY A 155 6.11 -4.24 3.87
C GLY A 155 6.84 -5.00 2.75
N ILE A 156 6.18 -5.97 2.10
CA ILE A 156 6.73 -6.70 0.95
C ILE A 156 7.03 -5.74 -0.21
N ILE A 157 6.08 -4.87 -0.57
CA ILE A 157 6.27 -3.88 -1.64
C ILE A 157 7.45 -2.96 -1.31
N ALA A 158 7.52 -2.44 -0.08
CA ALA A 158 8.63 -1.60 0.35
C ALA A 158 9.98 -2.33 0.30
N GLY A 159 10.03 -3.61 0.70
CA GLY A 159 11.21 -4.44 0.58
C GLY A 159 11.70 -4.56 -0.87
N LEU A 160 10.79 -4.80 -1.82
CA LEU A 160 11.11 -4.88 -3.24
C LEU A 160 11.61 -3.53 -3.81
N LEU A 161 11.02 -2.42 -3.38
CA LEU A 161 11.51 -1.08 -3.71
C LEU A 161 12.93 -0.84 -3.18
N CYS A 162 13.24 -1.29 -1.96
CA CYS A 162 14.58 -1.22 -1.38
C CYS A 162 15.62 -2.04 -2.15
N LEU A 163 15.19 -3.10 -2.85
CA LEU A 163 16.02 -3.91 -3.77
C LEU A 163 16.19 -3.25 -5.16
N GLY A 164 15.58 -2.09 -5.39
CA GLY A 164 15.70 -1.33 -6.64
C GLY A 164 14.66 -1.67 -7.71
N MET A 165 13.59 -2.36 -7.34
CA MET A 165 12.50 -2.65 -8.27
C MET A 165 11.68 -1.38 -8.54
N GLU A 166 11.28 -1.17 -9.80
CA GLU A 166 10.41 -0.06 -10.19
C GLU A 166 9.04 -0.14 -9.49
N PRO A 167 8.40 0.99 -9.14
CA PRO A 167 7.20 1.02 -8.32
C PRO A 167 6.05 0.15 -8.82
N GLY A 168 5.74 0.21 -10.12
CA GLY A 168 4.68 -0.61 -10.70
C GLY A 168 4.99 -2.10 -10.65
N ALA A 169 6.23 -2.49 -10.91
CA ALA A 169 6.69 -3.87 -10.81
C ALA A 169 6.69 -4.36 -9.35
N ALA A 170 7.14 -3.52 -8.41
CA ALA A 170 7.14 -3.82 -6.99
C ALA A 170 5.71 -4.04 -6.45
N ALA A 171 4.74 -3.23 -6.89
CA ALA A 171 3.34 -3.40 -6.54
C ALA A 171 2.77 -4.72 -7.09
N ALA A 172 3.01 -5.03 -8.37
CA ALA A 172 2.50 -6.24 -9.01
C ALA A 172 3.14 -7.51 -8.42
N TYR A 173 4.46 -7.55 -8.33
CA TYR A 173 5.19 -8.70 -7.79
C TYR A 173 4.97 -8.85 -6.28
N GLY A 174 4.87 -7.74 -5.55
CA GLY A 174 4.54 -7.75 -4.12
C GLY A 174 3.16 -8.35 -3.84
N ALA A 175 2.14 -8.00 -4.64
CA ALA A 175 0.82 -8.60 -4.55
C ALA A 175 0.86 -10.11 -4.83
N TYR A 176 1.63 -10.55 -5.84
CA TYR A 176 1.84 -11.95 -6.15
C TYR A 176 2.53 -12.71 -5.01
N LEU A 177 3.65 -12.19 -4.51
CA LEU A 177 4.39 -12.80 -3.39
C LEU A 177 3.52 -12.92 -2.14
N HIS A 178 2.78 -11.87 -1.80
CA HIS A 178 1.86 -11.87 -0.67
C HIS A 178 0.77 -12.95 -0.81
N GLY A 179 0.17 -13.05 -2.01
CA GLY A 179 -0.82 -14.07 -2.32
C GLY A 179 -0.27 -15.50 -2.17
N ARG A 180 0.90 -15.76 -2.74
CA ARG A 180 1.60 -17.05 -2.66
C ARG A 180 2.04 -17.38 -1.24
N ALA A 181 2.57 -16.40 -0.51
CA ALA A 181 2.95 -16.57 0.89
C ALA A 181 1.74 -16.94 1.76
N GLY A 182 0.58 -16.31 1.52
CA GLY A 182 -0.66 -16.68 2.16
C GLY A 182 -1.09 -18.11 1.87
N GLN A 183 -0.95 -18.59 0.62
CA GLN A 183 -1.23 -19.99 0.26
C GLN A 183 -0.30 -20.96 0.98
N VAL A 184 1.00 -20.66 1.04
CA VAL A 184 2.00 -21.48 1.76
C VAL A 184 1.68 -21.53 3.26
N ALA A 185 1.40 -20.37 3.88
CA ALA A 185 1.03 -20.30 5.29
C ALA A 185 -0.28 -21.07 5.59
N ALA A 186 -1.31 -20.91 4.74
CA ALA A 186 -2.57 -21.62 4.89
C ALA A 186 -2.42 -23.14 4.75
N GLY A 187 -1.54 -23.60 3.88
CA GLY A 187 -1.20 -25.02 3.75
C GLY A 187 -0.53 -25.59 5.00
N LYS A 188 0.23 -24.76 5.74
CA LYS A 188 0.89 -25.16 6.97
C LYS A 188 -0.02 -25.11 8.20
N PHE A 189 -0.89 -24.10 8.33
CA PHE A 189 -1.64 -23.80 9.55
C PHE A 189 -3.17 -23.85 9.39
N SER A 190 -3.70 -24.13 8.21
CA SER A 190 -5.11 -24.03 7.80
C SER A 190 -5.56 -22.60 7.46
N LEU A 191 -6.72 -22.50 6.76
CA LEU A 191 -7.30 -21.21 6.33
C LEU A 191 -7.66 -20.28 7.50
N HIS A 192 -8.01 -20.83 8.65
CA HIS A 192 -8.45 -20.07 9.82
C HIS A 192 -7.32 -19.86 10.85
N GLY A 193 -6.27 -20.66 10.81
CA GLY A 193 -5.21 -20.68 11.82
C GLY A 193 -4.05 -19.75 11.58
N ILE A 194 -3.90 -19.18 10.37
CA ILE A 194 -2.76 -18.31 10.05
C ILE A 194 -2.90 -16.94 10.70
N LEU A 195 -1.76 -16.34 11.02
CA LEU A 195 -1.61 -14.95 11.45
C LEU A 195 -0.84 -14.16 10.39
N ALA A 196 -0.87 -12.82 10.46
CA ALA A 196 -0.14 -11.96 9.53
C ALA A 196 1.38 -12.28 9.51
N ARG A 197 1.98 -12.58 10.66
CA ARG A 197 3.39 -12.98 10.76
C ARG A 197 3.70 -14.29 9.99
N ASP A 198 2.76 -15.25 9.96
CA ASP A 198 2.99 -16.51 9.25
C ASP A 198 3.04 -16.29 7.73
N ILE A 199 2.33 -15.27 7.24
CA ILE A 199 2.41 -14.82 5.85
C ILE A 199 3.79 -14.21 5.59
N ALA A 200 4.27 -13.33 6.46
CA ALA A 200 5.59 -12.71 6.34
C ALA A 200 6.70 -13.77 6.38
N ASP A 201 6.61 -14.74 7.28
CA ASP A 201 7.58 -15.82 7.43
C ASP A 201 7.60 -16.78 6.22
N ALA A 202 6.51 -16.85 5.45
CA ALA A 202 6.42 -17.66 4.24
C ALA A 202 7.04 -16.98 3.00
N VAL A 203 7.24 -15.66 2.99
CA VAL A 203 7.79 -14.91 1.84
C VAL A 203 9.13 -15.45 1.36
N PRO A 204 10.15 -15.72 2.21
CA PRO A 204 11.43 -16.25 1.75
C PRO A 204 11.30 -17.61 1.03
N THR A 205 10.34 -18.44 1.44
CA THR A 205 10.08 -19.74 0.79
C THR A 205 9.55 -19.54 -0.63
N VAL A 206 8.64 -18.57 -0.83
CA VAL A 206 8.09 -18.25 -2.16
C VAL A 206 9.18 -17.66 -3.06
N MET A 207 9.99 -16.74 -2.54
CA MET A 207 11.08 -16.12 -3.31
C MET A 207 12.12 -17.15 -3.77
N ARG A 208 12.46 -18.11 -2.91
CA ARG A 208 13.39 -19.20 -3.28
C ARG A 208 12.86 -20.08 -4.41
N SER A 209 11.56 -20.43 -4.39
CA SER A 209 10.96 -21.25 -5.45
C SER A 209 10.89 -20.52 -6.80
N ALA A 210 10.78 -19.20 -6.80
CA ALA A 210 10.83 -18.41 -8.02
C ALA A 210 12.23 -18.37 -8.65
N GLN A 211 13.30 -18.38 -7.85
CA GLN A 211 14.68 -18.43 -8.35
C GLN A 211 15.05 -19.76 -9.02
N THR A 212 14.42 -20.86 -8.61
CA THR A 212 14.69 -22.20 -9.19
C THR A 212 14.15 -22.35 -10.61
N ILE A 213 13.19 -21.53 -11.04
CA ILE A 213 12.59 -21.57 -12.39
C ILE A 213 13.51 -20.91 -13.44
N GLU A 214 14.45 -20.05 -13.04
CA GLU A 214 15.37 -19.38 -13.97
C GLU A 214 16.63 -20.18 -14.28
N LEU A 215 16.83 -21.34 -13.67
CA LEU A 215 18.03 -22.18 -13.79
C LEU A 215 17.81 -23.50 -14.55
N GLU A 216 16.63 -23.75 -15.10
CA GLU A 216 16.29 -24.85 -16.00
C GLU A 216 16.14 -24.36 -17.45
#